data_66a06b2fd92757f2b426aafc4ae2a5d8
#
_entry.id   66a06b2fd92757f2b426aafc4ae2a5d8
#
_cell.length_a   1.000
_cell.length_b   1.000
_cell.length_c   1.000
_cell.angle_alpha   90.00
_cell.angle_beta   90.00
_cell.angle_gamma   90.00
#
_symmetry.space_group_name_H-M   'P 1'
#
loop_
_entity.id
_entity.type
_entity.pdbx_description
1 polymer ?
#
loop_
_entity_poly.entity_id
_entity_poly.type
_entity_poly.pdbx_seq_one_letter_code
_entity_poly.pdbx_strand_id
1 'polypeptide(L)'
;MGTPSVEDRLAIEDLFIRYTTAMDEGDVEGVVGCFIEDCVLESNVIGRHPGIAGVRMLATQMAKLKDEGRAYRHVISNFRIDVTGDRALARCYLLDYLTQNGKIELVSPGEYECDVVRTGRGWLFARRRVQTDRQFSLPGLPKAKPPKTAKASARKLRRA
;
A
#
# COMPACT_ATOMS: atom_id res chain seq x y z
N MET A 1 4.93 7.61 20.96
CA MET A 1 5.19 6.44 20.11
C MET A 1 5.83 5.39 20.98
N GLY A 2 5.22 4.23 21.10
CA GLY A 2 5.66 3.17 21.99
C GLY A 2 6.23 1.99 21.20
N THR A 3 7.21 1.31 21.79
CA THR A 3 7.70 0.05 21.24
C THR A 3 6.55 -0.95 21.27
N PRO A 4 6.20 -1.64 20.17
CA PRO A 4 5.15 -2.65 20.15
C PRO A 4 5.52 -3.84 21.05
N SER A 5 4.53 -4.54 21.61
CA SER A 5 4.73 -5.89 22.10
C SER A 5 5.16 -6.81 20.93
N VAL A 6 5.75 -7.96 21.24
CA VAL A 6 6.12 -8.93 20.21
C VAL A 6 4.88 -9.41 19.46
N GLU A 7 3.79 -9.66 20.21
CA GLU A 7 2.50 -10.12 19.67
C GLU A 7 1.90 -9.09 18.70
N ASP A 8 1.90 -7.80 19.07
CA ASP A 8 1.38 -6.73 18.22
C ASP A 8 2.21 -6.57 16.97
N ARG A 9 3.53 -6.62 17.13
CA ARG A 9 4.46 -6.55 16.00
C ARG A 9 4.19 -7.66 15.00
N LEU A 10 4.14 -8.90 15.46
CA LEU A 10 3.89 -10.07 14.59
C LEU A 10 2.50 -10.00 13.95
N ALA A 11 1.46 -9.60 14.69
CA ALA A 11 0.11 -9.50 14.17
C ALA A 11 -0.03 -8.39 13.11
N ILE A 12 0.70 -7.27 13.26
CA ILE A 12 0.71 -6.20 12.25
C ILE A 12 1.53 -6.62 11.03
N GLU A 13 2.69 -7.25 11.20
CA GLU A 13 3.47 -7.79 10.07
C GLU A 13 2.65 -8.84 9.29
N ASP A 14 1.93 -9.73 9.98
CA ASP A 14 1.02 -10.71 9.37
C ASP A 14 -0.11 -10.05 8.57
N LEU A 15 -0.66 -8.93 9.05
CA LEU A 15 -1.66 -8.16 8.29
C LEU A 15 -1.12 -7.73 6.91
N PHE A 16 0.13 -7.24 6.85
CA PHE A 16 0.75 -6.85 5.58
C PHE A 16 1.01 -8.07 4.68
N ILE A 17 1.45 -9.19 5.26
CA ILE A 17 1.69 -10.44 4.52
C ILE A 17 0.38 -10.97 3.93
N ARG A 18 -0.69 -11.04 4.73
CA ARG A 18 -2.02 -11.46 4.25
C ARG A 18 -2.51 -10.58 3.11
N TYR A 19 -2.38 -9.26 3.26
CA TYR A 19 -2.77 -8.30 2.24
C TYR A 19 -2.01 -8.52 0.92
N THR A 20 -0.67 -8.58 0.97
CA THR A 20 0.15 -8.74 -0.24
C THR A 20 -0.05 -10.10 -0.89
N THR A 21 -0.18 -11.16 -0.09
CA THR A 21 -0.49 -12.50 -0.59
C THR A 21 -1.84 -12.54 -1.30
N ALA A 22 -2.89 -12.00 -0.68
CA ALA A 22 -4.22 -11.93 -1.30
C ALA A 22 -4.21 -11.13 -2.61
N MET A 23 -3.47 -10.00 -2.65
CA MET A 23 -3.29 -9.22 -3.89
C MET A 23 -2.62 -10.02 -4.99
N ASP A 24 -1.52 -10.70 -4.68
CA ASP A 24 -0.75 -11.51 -5.63
C ASP A 24 -1.55 -12.73 -6.12
N GLU A 25 -2.41 -13.29 -5.29
CA GLU A 25 -3.27 -14.42 -5.61
C GLU A 25 -4.57 -14.03 -6.32
N GLY A 26 -4.92 -12.73 -6.32
CA GLY A 26 -6.18 -12.24 -6.87
C GLY A 26 -7.39 -12.55 -5.97
N ASP A 27 -7.15 -12.77 -4.67
CA ASP A 27 -8.20 -12.97 -3.66
C ASP A 27 -8.78 -11.62 -3.22
N VAL A 28 -9.83 -11.20 -3.92
CA VAL A 28 -10.50 -9.90 -3.66
C VAL A 28 -11.04 -9.81 -2.24
N GLU A 29 -11.65 -10.86 -1.74
CA GLU A 29 -12.23 -10.84 -0.38
C GLU A 29 -11.16 -10.90 0.70
N GLY A 30 -10.07 -11.62 0.48
CA GLY A 30 -8.90 -11.60 1.35
C GLY A 30 -8.27 -10.21 1.46
N VAL A 31 -8.16 -9.48 0.34
CA VAL A 31 -7.69 -8.09 0.32
C VAL A 31 -8.64 -7.19 1.11
N VAL A 32 -9.94 -7.24 0.81
CA VAL A 32 -10.99 -6.44 1.49
C VAL A 32 -11.02 -6.72 2.97
N GLY A 33 -10.87 -7.98 3.37
CA GLY A 33 -10.86 -8.41 4.78
C GLY A 33 -9.72 -7.82 5.62
N CYS A 34 -8.68 -7.26 5.00
CA CYS A 34 -7.59 -6.58 5.70
C CYS A 34 -7.92 -5.14 6.13
N PHE A 35 -9.08 -4.59 5.77
CA PHE A 35 -9.44 -3.20 6.01
C PHE A 35 -10.66 -3.03 6.92
N ILE A 36 -10.77 -1.87 7.58
CA ILE A 36 -12.02 -1.41 8.18
C ILE A 36 -12.94 -0.82 7.09
N GLU A 37 -14.23 -0.66 7.38
CA GLU A 37 -15.24 -0.21 6.41
C GLU A 37 -14.95 1.20 5.85
N ASP A 38 -14.65 2.15 6.72
CA ASP A 38 -14.38 3.56 6.42
C ASP A 38 -12.88 3.86 6.17
N CYS A 39 -12.17 2.89 5.65
CA CYS A 39 -10.75 3.01 5.34
C CYS A 39 -10.45 4.02 4.22
N VAL A 40 -9.17 4.33 4.03
CA VAL A 40 -8.69 5.15 2.91
C VAL A 40 -7.51 4.46 2.22
N LEU A 41 -7.63 4.22 0.93
CA LEU A 41 -6.54 3.80 0.07
C LEU A 41 -5.96 5.02 -0.65
N GLU A 42 -4.65 5.23 -0.54
CA GLU A 42 -3.93 6.32 -1.21
C GLU A 42 -2.74 5.78 -1.98
N SER A 43 -2.52 6.28 -3.18
CA SER A 43 -1.38 5.91 -4.00
C SER A 43 -0.99 7.04 -4.95
N ASN A 44 0.32 7.23 -5.15
CA ASN A 44 0.80 8.12 -6.21
C ASN A 44 0.59 7.54 -7.63
N VAL A 45 0.13 6.30 -7.73
CA VAL A 45 -0.20 5.62 -9.00
C VAL A 45 -1.66 5.81 -9.37
N ILE A 46 -2.60 5.51 -8.44
CA ILE A 46 -4.06 5.51 -8.71
C ILE A 46 -4.83 6.61 -8.01
N GLY A 47 -4.20 7.40 -7.14
CA GLY A 47 -4.85 8.48 -6.38
C GLY A 47 -5.43 8.02 -5.04
N ARG A 48 -6.44 8.76 -4.57
CA ARG A 48 -7.08 8.55 -3.27
C ARG A 48 -8.49 7.99 -3.44
N HIS A 49 -8.77 6.91 -2.75
CA HIS A 49 -10.03 6.18 -2.80
C HIS A 49 -10.54 5.92 -1.38
N PRO A 50 -11.59 6.61 -0.93
CA PRO A 50 -12.19 6.40 0.39
C PRO A 50 -13.09 5.17 0.41
N GLY A 51 -13.14 4.51 1.57
CA GLY A 51 -14.01 3.37 1.85
C GLY A 51 -13.60 2.08 1.17
N ILE A 52 -14.28 1.02 1.58
CA ILE A 52 -14.02 -0.34 1.11
C ILE A 52 -14.21 -0.51 -0.41
N ALA A 53 -15.07 0.32 -1.01
CA ALA A 53 -15.30 0.30 -2.46
C ALA A 53 -14.02 0.60 -3.26
N GLY A 54 -13.19 1.52 -2.77
CA GLY A 54 -11.89 1.83 -3.40
C GLY A 54 -10.90 0.67 -3.30
N VAL A 55 -10.86 -0.02 -2.16
CA VAL A 55 -10.05 -1.22 -1.96
C VAL A 55 -10.50 -2.34 -2.89
N ARG A 56 -11.82 -2.59 -2.95
CA ARG A 56 -12.42 -3.61 -3.81
C ARG A 56 -12.15 -3.34 -5.30
N MET A 57 -12.27 -2.08 -5.73
CA MET A 57 -11.94 -1.67 -7.11
C MET A 57 -10.51 -2.06 -7.48
N LEU A 58 -9.53 -1.73 -6.62
CA LEU A 58 -8.13 -2.08 -6.85
C LEU A 58 -7.94 -3.60 -6.89
N ALA A 59 -8.44 -4.33 -5.88
CA ALA A 59 -8.28 -5.78 -5.77
C ALA A 59 -8.89 -6.51 -6.98
N THR A 60 -10.10 -6.12 -7.40
CA THR A 60 -10.77 -6.69 -8.58
C THR A 60 -9.96 -6.47 -9.85
N GLN A 61 -9.40 -5.27 -10.04
CA GLN A 61 -8.60 -4.99 -11.22
C GLN A 61 -7.27 -5.77 -11.21
N MET A 62 -6.63 -5.92 -10.05
CA MET A 62 -5.41 -6.71 -9.94
C MET A 62 -5.67 -8.20 -10.22
N ALA A 63 -6.78 -8.76 -9.72
CA ALA A 63 -7.22 -10.12 -10.03
C ALA A 63 -7.40 -10.30 -11.54
N LYS A 64 -8.10 -9.36 -12.19
CA LYS A 64 -8.28 -9.38 -13.65
C LYS A 64 -6.96 -9.33 -14.42
N LEU A 65 -6.03 -8.46 -14.03
CA LEU A 65 -4.71 -8.37 -14.66
C LEU A 65 -3.93 -9.70 -14.53
N LYS A 66 -4.04 -10.35 -13.38
CA LYS A 66 -3.44 -11.69 -13.17
C LYS A 66 -4.05 -12.72 -14.13
N ASP A 67 -5.39 -12.76 -14.28
CA ASP A 67 -6.07 -13.66 -15.19
C ASP A 67 -5.68 -13.42 -16.66
N GLU A 68 -5.33 -12.17 -17.00
CA GLU A 68 -4.79 -11.76 -18.30
C GLU A 68 -3.28 -12.08 -18.47
N GLY A 69 -2.66 -12.78 -17.52
CA GLY A 69 -1.25 -13.18 -17.56
C GLY A 69 -0.27 -12.12 -17.06
N ARG A 70 -0.72 -11.12 -16.32
CA ARG A 70 0.10 -10.09 -15.65
C ARG A 70 0.19 -10.39 -14.16
N ALA A 71 1.13 -11.22 -13.76
CA ALA A 71 1.31 -11.62 -12.37
C ALA A 71 2.21 -10.62 -11.64
N TYR A 72 1.63 -9.87 -10.71
CA TYR A 72 2.37 -9.01 -9.80
C TYR A 72 2.84 -9.81 -8.58
N ARG A 73 3.98 -9.38 -8.02
CA ARG A 73 4.54 -9.94 -6.80
C ARG A 73 5.07 -8.83 -5.90
N HIS A 74 4.45 -8.67 -4.74
CA HIS A 74 4.84 -7.70 -3.73
C HIS A 74 5.86 -8.32 -2.76
N VAL A 75 7.07 -7.78 -2.74
CA VAL A 75 8.09 -8.12 -1.75
C VAL A 75 8.19 -6.98 -0.75
N ILE A 76 7.92 -7.26 0.52
CA ILE A 76 7.91 -6.27 1.60
C ILE A 76 8.99 -6.56 2.63
N SER A 77 9.59 -5.50 3.18
CA SER A 77 10.69 -5.62 4.13
C SER A 77 10.87 -4.36 4.98
N ASN A 78 11.82 -4.36 5.90
CA ASN A 78 12.24 -3.18 6.66
C ASN A 78 11.10 -2.53 7.47
N PHE A 79 10.33 -3.35 8.18
CA PHE A 79 9.21 -2.89 8.99
C PHE A 79 9.64 -1.95 10.12
N ARG A 80 8.93 -0.82 10.23
CA ARG A 80 8.92 0.08 11.37
C ARG A 80 7.49 0.20 11.86
N ILE A 81 7.25 -0.16 13.11
CA ILE A 81 5.92 -0.23 13.69
C ILE A 81 5.96 0.50 15.04
N ASP A 82 5.12 1.52 15.16
CA ASP A 82 4.91 2.30 16.38
C ASP A 82 3.48 2.06 16.87
N VAL A 83 3.30 1.52 18.07
CA VAL A 83 1.98 1.22 18.65
C VAL A 83 1.66 2.18 19.79
N THR A 84 0.42 2.66 19.84
CA THR A 84 -0.13 3.46 20.95
C THR A 84 -1.57 3.03 21.20
N GLY A 85 -1.80 2.25 22.25
CA GLY A 85 -3.11 1.65 22.54
C GLY A 85 -3.60 0.78 21.40
N ASP A 86 -4.79 1.08 20.88
CA ASP A 86 -5.42 0.35 19.77
C ASP A 86 -5.13 0.95 18.39
N ARG A 87 -4.08 1.75 18.27
CA ARG A 87 -3.63 2.36 17.02
C ARG A 87 -2.16 2.09 16.78
N ALA A 88 -1.80 1.92 15.52
CA ALA A 88 -0.41 1.80 15.11
C ALA A 88 -0.15 2.57 13.82
N LEU A 89 1.09 3.09 13.70
CA LEU A 89 1.66 3.56 12.45
C LEU A 89 2.70 2.54 12.01
N ALA A 90 2.46 1.91 10.87
CA ALA A 90 3.35 0.89 10.31
C ALA A 90 3.87 1.32 8.94
N ARG A 91 5.18 1.18 8.75
CA ARG A 91 5.87 1.45 7.48
C ARG A 91 6.68 0.24 7.08
N CYS A 92 6.79 0.00 5.78
CA CYS A 92 7.72 -0.99 5.24
C CYS A 92 8.12 -0.62 3.81
N TYR A 93 9.24 -1.19 3.34
CA TYR A 93 9.62 -1.06 1.94
C TYR A 93 8.84 -2.05 1.07
N LEU A 94 8.64 -1.65 -0.19
CA LEU A 94 7.99 -2.42 -1.23
C LEU A 94 8.93 -2.56 -2.42
N LEU A 95 9.04 -3.78 -2.94
CA LEU A 95 9.51 -4.04 -4.31
C LEU A 95 8.35 -4.72 -5.06
N ASP A 96 7.87 -4.08 -6.10
CA ASP A 96 6.78 -4.60 -6.92
C ASP A 96 7.33 -5.14 -8.24
N TYR A 97 7.16 -6.45 -8.44
CA TYR A 97 7.60 -7.17 -9.64
C TYR A 97 6.41 -7.53 -10.51
N LEU A 98 6.59 -7.45 -11.82
CA LEU A 98 5.65 -7.95 -12.82
C LEU A 98 6.29 -9.11 -13.59
N THR A 99 5.59 -10.23 -13.63
CA THR A 99 5.89 -11.34 -14.55
C THR A 99 4.85 -11.36 -15.67
N GLN A 100 5.29 -11.22 -16.91
CA GLN A 100 4.43 -11.27 -18.09
C GLN A 100 5.19 -11.86 -19.28
N ASN A 101 4.58 -12.79 -20.01
CA ASN A 101 5.17 -13.42 -21.20
C ASN A 101 6.58 -13.99 -20.95
N GLY A 102 6.79 -14.62 -19.78
CA GLY A 102 8.08 -15.19 -19.37
C GLY A 102 9.16 -14.18 -19.00
N LYS A 103 8.84 -12.89 -18.99
CA LYS A 103 9.74 -11.82 -18.56
C LYS A 103 9.39 -11.38 -17.14
N ILE A 104 10.41 -11.05 -16.35
CA ILE A 104 10.29 -10.51 -15.00
C ILE A 104 10.92 -9.13 -14.99
N GLU A 105 10.21 -8.14 -14.50
CA GLU A 105 10.72 -6.78 -14.35
C GLU A 105 10.36 -6.21 -12.98
N LEU A 106 11.24 -5.39 -12.40
CA LEU A 106 10.94 -4.56 -11.26
C LEU A 106 10.13 -3.36 -11.75
N VAL A 107 8.86 -3.28 -11.35
CA VAL A 107 7.96 -2.16 -11.73
C VAL A 107 8.40 -0.89 -11.06
N SER A 108 8.52 -0.90 -9.72
CA SER A 108 9.08 0.18 -8.93
C SER A 108 9.44 -0.30 -7.52
N PRO A 109 10.53 0.20 -6.92
CA PRO A 109 10.62 0.26 -5.47
C PRO A 109 9.59 1.25 -4.92
N GLY A 110 9.37 1.20 -3.60
CA GLY A 110 8.48 2.13 -2.91
C GLY A 110 8.37 1.82 -1.43
N GLU A 111 7.41 2.46 -0.80
CA GLU A 111 7.08 2.21 0.60
C GLU A 111 5.58 2.21 0.86
N TYR A 112 5.20 1.51 1.89
CA TYR A 112 3.88 1.59 2.52
C TYR A 112 3.98 2.40 3.80
N GLU A 113 3.03 3.31 4.01
CA GLU A 113 2.75 3.98 5.26
C GLU A 113 1.28 3.76 5.60
N CYS A 114 1.01 3.07 6.70
CA CYS A 114 -0.32 2.62 7.04
C CYS A 114 -0.70 3.01 8.46
N ASP A 115 -1.88 3.62 8.63
CA ASP A 115 -2.55 3.68 9.92
C ASP A 115 -3.32 2.37 10.12
N VAL A 116 -3.04 1.70 11.22
CA VAL A 116 -3.60 0.39 11.56
C VAL A 116 -4.34 0.52 12.88
N VAL A 117 -5.49 -0.13 13.00
CA VAL A 117 -6.33 -0.09 14.19
C VAL A 117 -6.64 -1.51 14.68
N ARG A 118 -6.66 -1.68 16.00
CA ARG A 118 -7.09 -2.93 16.63
C ARG A 118 -8.61 -2.98 16.68
N THR A 119 -9.17 -4.09 16.27
CA THR A 119 -10.61 -4.37 16.25
C THR A 119 -10.90 -5.72 16.88
N GLY A 120 -12.17 -6.09 17.01
CA GLY A 120 -12.54 -7.46 17.41
C GLY A 120 -12.06 -8.56 16.43
N ARG A 121 -11.66 -8.19 15.22
CA ARG A 121 -11.09 -9.08 14.20
C ARG A 121 -9.54 -9.06 14.16
N GLY A 122 -8.90 -8.40 15.12
CA GLY A 122 -7.45 -8.14 15.13
C GLY A 122 -7.09 -6.79 14.52
N TRP A 123 -5.83 -6.63 14.14
CA TRP A 123 -5.33 -5.42 13.50
C TRP A 123 -5.79 -5.34 12.03
N LEU A 124 -6.31 -4.16 11.61
CA LEU A 124 -6.80 -3.88 10.25
C LEU A 124 -6.31 -2.52 9.77
N PHE A 125 -6.17 -2.34 8.46
CA PHE A 125 -5.84 -1.05 7.86
C PHE A 125 -7.01 -0.07 7.97
N ALA A 126 -6.76 1.10 8.56
CA ALA A 126 -7.64 2.25 8.49
C ALA A 126 -7.25 3.19 7.35
N ARG A 127 -5.95 3.39 7.13
CA ARG A 127 -5.42 4.09 5.96
C ARG A 127 -4.23 3.31 5.42
N ARG A 128 -4.17 3.15 4.11
CA ARG A 128 -3.03 2.56 3.45
C ARG A 128 -2.54 3.49 2.35
N ARG A 129 -1.35 4.01 2.54
CA ARG A 129 -0.66 4.85 1.57
C ARG A 129 0.46 4.06 0.90
N VAL A 130 0.47 4.12 -0.44
CA VAL A 130 1.54 3.56 -1.27
C VAL A 130 2.25 4.69 -1.96
N GLN A 131 3.55 4.78 -1.78
CA GLN A 131 4.40 5.72 -2.47
C GLN A 131 5.46 4.94 -3.23
N THR A 132 5.30 4.85 -4.55
CA THR A 132 6.31 4.26 -5.42
C THR A 132 7.31 5.32 -5.88
N ASP A 133 8.58 4.94 -6.05
CA ASP A 133 9.65 5.84 -6.46
C ASP A 133 9.47 6.30 -7.91
N ARG A 134 8.83 5.45 -8.72
CA ARG A 134 8.49 5.75 -10.10
C ARG A 134 6.96 5.73 -10.28
N GLN A 135 6.42 6.74 -10.94
CA GLN A 135 5.02 6.71 -11.38
C GLN A 135 4.87 5.81 -12.61
N PHE A 136 3.84 4.99 -12.60
CA PHE A 136 3.44 4.14 -13.72
C PHE A 136 1.91 4.11 -13.84
N SER A 137 1.38 3.37 -14.78
CA SER A 137 -0.06 3.21 -14.95
C SER A 137 -0.43 1.75 -14.79
N LEU A 138 -1.45 1.51 -13.99
CA LEU A 138 -2.09 0.19 -13.92
C LEU A 138 -3.25 0.17 -14.93
N PRO A 139 -3.24 -0.76 -15.89
CA PRO A 139 -4.33 -0.87 -16.87
C PRO A 139 -5.68 -1.01 -16.18
N GLY A 140 -6.70 -0.29 -16.68
CA GLY A 140 -8.06 -0.33 -16.15
C GLY A 140 -8.29 0.44 -14.85
N LEU A 141 -7.25 1.05 -14.26
CA LEU A 141 -7.38 1.88 -13.06
C LEU A 141 -7.19 3.37 -13.37
N PRO A 142 -7.82 4.25 -12.56
CA PRO A 142 -7.60 5.69 -12.69
C PRO A 142 -6.12 6.03 -12.39
N LYS A 143 -5.62 7.08 -13.03
CA LYS A 143 -4.29 7.61 -12.73
C LYS A 143 -4.37 8.62 -11.59
N ALA A 144 -3.40 8.60 -10.69
CA ALA A 144 -3.24 9.68 -9.73
C ALA A 144 -3.03 11.02 -10.46
N LYS A 145 -3.69 12.06 -9.97
CA LYS A 145 -3.38 13.41 -10.43
C LYS A 145 -1.97 13.78 -9.98
N PRO A 146 -1.15 14.44 -10.83
CA PRO A 146 0.16 14.90 -10.39
C PRO A 146 0.00 15.79 -9.15
N PRO A 147 0.92 15.73 -8.18
CA PRO A 147 0.89 16.63 -7.05
C PRO A 147 0.88 18.07 -7.60
N LYS A 148 -0.01 18.92 -7.06
CA LYS A 148 0.06 20.35 -7.34
C LYS A 148 1.47 20.78 -6.94
N THR A 149 2.30 21.18 -7.90
CA THR A 149 3.65 21.65 -7.64
C THR A 149 3.57 22.77 -6.62
N ALA A 150 4.06 22.52 -5.40
CA ALA A 150 4.36 23.60 -4.49
C ALA A 150 5.39 24.47 -5.22
N LYS A 151 5.03 25.71 -5.52
CA LYS A 151 5.94 26.68 -6.11
C LYS A 151 7.20 26.66 -5.24
N ALA A 152 8.31 26.19 -5.82
CA ALA A 152 9.60 26.22 -5.19
C ALA A 152 9.87 27.68 -4.79
N SER A 153 9.81 27.96 -3.51
CA SER A 153 10.28 29.22 -2.92
C SER A 153 11.79 29.23 -3.15
N ALA A 154 12.21 29.88 -4.22
CA ALA A 154 13.61 30.16 -4.48
C ALA A 154 14.11 31.12 -3.39
N ARG A 155 14.57 30.54 -2.28
CA ARG A 155 15.30 31.27 -1.23
C ARG A 155 16.66 31.58 -1.81
N LYS A 156 16.81 32.79 -2.42
CA LYS A 156 18.10 33.37 -2.78
C LYS A 156 19.00 33.37 -1.53
N LEU A 157 19.99 32.47 -1.48
CA LEU A 157 21.13 32.65 -0.60
C LEU A 157 21.89 33.87 -1.09
N ARG A 158 21.74 35.02 -0.42
CA ARG A 158 22.68 36.14 -0.54
C ARG A 158 23.99 35.69 0.11
N ARG A 159 25.04 35.61 -0.72
CA ARG A 159 26.42 35.53 -0.23
C ARG A 159 26.71 36.85 0.49
N ALA A 160 27.17 36.74 1.74
CA ALA A 160 27.99 37.72 2.42
C ALA A 160 29.39 37.12 2.56
#